data_6fc218e60b693a6a29590018d0828b6a
#
_entry.id   6fc218e60b693a6a29590018d0828b6a
#
_cell.length_a   1.000
_cell.length_b   1.000
_cell.length_c   1.000
_cell.angle_alpha   90.00
_cell.angle_beta   90.00
_cell.angle_gamma   90.00
#
_symmetry.space_group_name_H-M   'P 1'
#
loop_
_entity.id
_entity.type
_entity.pdbx_description
1 polymer ?
#
loop_
_entity_poly.entity_id
_entity_poly.type
_entity_poly.pdbx_seq_one_letter_code
_entity_poly.pdbx_strand_id
1 'polypeptide(L)'
;HVLFRRQRQMCIRDRVSHDGDIVIGERPVNNAAFAIHSRLHMNHPDLNAAAHSHSMYGKTFSTMGRLLEPITQDSCAFYDNHVLFDDYTGVVLDTSEGDRIAEALGDKKAAILKNHGLLTTGTTVDEAAWGFLSMDRCCQSQLLAENVGQMERIPDEVAELTKSQVGSPIGMWMSYQPIYDLMLEKDDSFLNLSLIHI
;
A
#
# COMPACT_ATOMS: atom_id res chain seq x y z
N HIS A 1 20.75 -12.76 -14.86
CA HIS A 1 19.81 -13.26 -13.83
C HIS A 1 20.35 -13.10 -12.40
N VAL A 2 21.65 -13.33 -12.15
CA VAL A 2 22.26 -13.23 -10.82
C VAL A 2 22.37 -11.78 -10.33
N LEU A 3 22.63 -10.83 -11.23
CA LEU A 3 22.72 -9.40 -10.88
C LEU A 3 21.37 -8.81 -10.44
N PHE A 4 20.25 -9.22 -11.06
CA PHE A 4 18.91 -8.77 -10.67
C PHE A 4 18.47 -9.30 -9.29
N ARG A 5 18.86 -10.52 -8.91
CA ARG A 5 18.61 -11.05 -7.56
C ARG A 5 19.37 -10.27 -6.47
N ARG A 6 20.65 -9.95 -6.71
CA ARG A 6 21.44 -9.14 -5.76
C ARG A 6 20.89 -7.72 -5.61
N GLN A 7 20.39 -7.10 -6.68
CA GLN A 7 19.77 -5.77 -6.60
C GLN A 7 18.48 -5.77 -5.77
N ARG A 8 17.62 -6.79 -5.89
CA ARG A 8 16.40 -6.90 -5.07
C ARG A 8 16.71 -7.11 -3.58
N GLN A 9 17.69 -7.96 -3.26
CA GLN A 9 18.07 -8.23 -1.87
C GLN A 9 18.71 -7.03 -1.17
N MET A 10 19.37 -6.14 -1.89
CA MET A 10 20.10 -5.01 -1.30
C MET A 10 19.19 -3.81 -0.98
N CYS A 11 18.07 -3.59 -1.67
CA CYS A 11 17.12 -2.52 -1.36
C CYS A 11 16.29 -2.79 -0.09
N ILE A 12 16.18 -4.04 0.35
CA ILE A 12 15.40 -4.45 1.51
C ILE A 12 16.19 -4.30 2.82
N ARG A 13 17.48 -3.98 2.76
CA ARG A 13 18.40 -4.00 3.92
C ARG A 13 18.84 -2.62 4.40
N ASP A 14 18.42 -1.57 3.76
CA ASP A 14 18.83 -0.23 4.13
C ASP A 14 17.89 0.33 5.20
N ARG A 15 18.46 0.93 6.24
CA ARG A 15 17.73 1.68 7.24
C ARG A 15 18.06 3.15 7.09
N VAL A 16 17.03 3.96 7.00
CA VAL A 16 17.14 5.40 6.80
C VAL A 16 16.48 6.12 7.98
N SER A 17 17.10 7.16 8.48
CA SER A 17 16.52 8.03 9.51
C SER A 17 15.36 8.85 8.93
N HIS A 18 14.58 9.50 9.79
CA HIS A 18 13.53 10.42 9.37
C HIS A 18 14.06 11.65 8.61
N ASP A 19 15.34 11.97 8.79
CA ASP A 19 16.01 13.09 8.12
C ASP A 19 16.63 12.69 6.76
N GLY A 20 16.57 11.39 6.41
CA GLY A 20 17.08 10.87 5.15
C GLY A 20 18.51 10.32 5.22
N ASP A 21 19.13 10.28 6.41
CA ASP A 21 20.46 9.73 6.59
C ASP A 21 20.43 8.20 6.54
N ILE A 22 21.38 7.61 5.84
CA ILE A 22 21.54 6.15 5.80
C ILE A 22 22.16 5.70 7.11
N VAL A 23 21.38 5.01 7.96
CA VAL A 23 21.84 4.46 9.24
C VAL A 23 22.45 3.07 9.08
N ILE A 24 21.88 2.25 8.20
CA ILE A 24 22.35 0.92 7.83
C ILE A 24 22.19 0.77 6.32
N GLY A 25 23.21 0.24 5.64
CA GLY A 25 23.23 0.07 4.20
C GLY A 25 24.21 1.00 3.50
N GLU A 26 24.30 0.89 2.19
CA GLU A 26 25.27 1.62 1.37
C GLU A 26 24.63 2.28 0.13
N ARG A 27 23.32 2.16 -0.03
CA ARG A 27 22.65 2.60 -1.25
C ARG A 27 22.04 3.98 -1.12
N PRO A 28 22.06 4.76 -2.20
CA PRO A 28 21.37 6.03 -2.21
C PRO A 28 19.86 5.82 -2.00
N VAL A 29 19.28 6.64 -1.15
CA VAL A 29 17.86 6.66 -0.87
C VAL A 29 17.10 7.15 -2.11
N ASN A 30 16.01 6.47 -2.46
CA ASN A 30 15.08 7.00 -3.45
C ASN A 30 14.31 8.17 -2.82
N ASN A 31 14.60 9.39 -3.24
CA ASN A 31 14.02 10.59 -2.65
C ASN A 31 12.49 10.64 -2.76
N ALA A 32 11.91 10.15 -3.85
CA ALA A 32 10.45 10.14 -4.01
C ALA A 32 9.78 9.16 -3.02
N ALA A 33 10.34 7.95 -2.87
CA ALA A 33 9.84 7.01 -1.87
C ALA A 33 10.04 7.55 -0.46
N PHE A 34 11.21 8.12 -0.16
CA PHE A 34 11.51 8.72 1.14
C PHE A 34 10.54 9.85 1.50
N ALA A 35 10.25 10.75 0.56
CA ALA A 35 9.35 11.88 0.78
C ALA A 35 7.95 11.44 1.23
N ILE A 36 7.43 10.34 0.70
CA ILE A 36 6.12 9.79 1.10
C ILE A 36 6.24 9.00 2.41
N HIS A 37 7.12 7.98 2.44
CA HIS A 37 7.16 7.03 3.56
C HIS A 37 7.63 7.68 4.88
N SER A 38 8.64 8.56 4.85
CA SER A 38 9.11 9.24 6.05
C SER A 38 8.00 10.07 6.71
N ARG A 39 7.22 10.79 5.91
CA ARG A 39 6.13 11.65 6.41
C ARG A 39 4.94 10.86 6.91
N LEU A 40 4.61 9.74 6.29
CA LEU A 40 3.60 8.82 6.82
C LEU A 40 3.96 8.34 8.22
N HIS A 41 5.19 7.83 8.42
CA HIS A 41 5.61 7.34 9.73
C HIS A 41 5.78 8.44 10.77
N MET A 42 6.14 9.67 10.37
CA MET A 42 6.24 10.80 11.29
C MET A 42 4.86 11.31 11.73
N ASN A 43 3.91 11.40 10.82
CA ASN A 43 2.57 11.94 11.09
C ASN A 43 1.64 10.89 11.73
N HIS A 44 1.92 9.60 11.53
CA HIS A 44 1.14 8.46 12.04
C HIS A 44 2.04 7.48 12.80
N PRO A 45 2.42 7.76 14.06
CA PRO A 45 3.35 6.94 14.84
C PRO A 45 2.90 5.48 15.05
N ASP A 46 1.60 5.22 14.97
CA ASP A 46 1.01 3.88 15.11
C ASP A 46 1.13 3.04 13.83
N LEU A 47 1.49 3.65 12.70
CA LEU A 47 1.71 2.96 11.45
C LEU A 47 3.13 2.40 11.39
N ASN A 48 3.26 1.08 11.38
CA ASN A 48 4.53 0.38 11.33
C ASN A 48 4.93 -0.04 9.91
N ALA A 49 3.98 -0.03 8.96
CA ALA A 49 4.21 -0.43 7.59
C ALA A 49 3.41 0.41 6.60
N ALA A 50 4.02 0.64 5.44
CA ALA A 50 3.36 1.24 4.28
C ALA A 50 3.82 0.54 3.01
N ALA A 51 2.89 0.31 2.07
CA ALA A 51 3.16 -0.26 0.76
C ALA A 51 2.67 0.71 -0.33
N HIS A 52 3.58 1.04 -1.25
CA HIS A 52 3.27 1.88 -2.41
C HIS A 52 3.90 1.28 -3.66
N SER A 53 3.16 1.28 -4.74
CA SER A 53 3.65 0.87 -6.05
C SER A 53 2.76 1.41 -7.18
N HIS A 54 3.35 1.53 -8.37
CA HIS A 54 2.65 1.81 -9.61
C HIS A 54 2.14 0.51 -10.26
N SER A 55 1.35 -0.26 -9.51
CA SER A 55 0.74 -1.50 -9.99
C SER A 55 -0.16 -1.22 -11.21
N MET A 56 -0.31 -2.21 -12.09
CA MET A 56 -0.98 -1.99 -13.37
C MET A 56 -2.41 -1.47 -13.20
N TYR A 57 -3.19 -2.11 -12.35
CA TYR A 57 -4.60 -1.75 -12.16
C TYR A 57 -4.75 -0.56 -11.23
N GLY A 58 -3.94 -0.47 -10.18
CA GLY A 58 -3.95 0.65 -9.26
C GLY A 58 -3.61 1.98 -9.93
N LYS A 59 -2.52 2.04 -10.70
CA LYS A 59 -2.19 3.28 -11.43
C LYS A 59 -3.22 3.63 -12.50
N THR A 60 -3.80 2.60 -13.19
CA THR A 60 -4.85 2.84 -14.18
C THR A 60 -6.09 3.40 -13.51
N PHE A 61 -6.52 2.79 -12.39
CA PHE A 61 -7.67 3.27 -11.64
C PHE A 61 -7.45 4.69 -11.07
N SER A 62 -6.23 5.00 -10.63
CA SER A 62 -5.90 6.32 -10.07
C SER A 62 -6.10 7.47 -11.06
N THR A 63 -6.04 7.20 -12.38
CA THR A 63 -6.33 8.21 -13.41
C THR A 63 -7.79 8.64 -13.46
N MET A 64 -8.70 7.85 -12.88
CA MET A 64 -10.13 8.16 -12.86
C MET A 64 -10.49 9.19 -11.80
N GLY A 65 -9.59 9.50 -10.85
CA GLY A 65 -9.80 10.53 -9.84
C GLY A 65 -11.02 10.28 -8.95
N ARG A 66 -11.26 9.04 -8.55
CA ARG A 66 -12.39 8.63 -7.70
C ARG A 66 -12.05 7.48 -6.78
N LEU A 67 -12.91 7.21 -5.82
CA LEU A 67 -12.80 6.11 -4.89
C LEU A 67 -13.27 4.78 -5.50
N LEU A 68 -12.81 3.67 -4.92
CA LEU A 68 -13.34 2.33 -5.17
C LEU A 68 -14.77 2.21 -4.63
N GLU A 69 -15.59 1.52 -5.39
CA GLU A 69 -16.96 1.19 -4.99
C GLU A 69 -17.04 -0.18 -4.32
N PRO A 70 -17.89 -0.38 -3.31
CA PRO A 70 -18.09 -1.68 -2.69
C PRO A 70 -18.94 -2.58 -3.61
N ILE A 71 -18.33 -3.16 -4.64
CA ILE A 71 -18.97 -4.02 -5.63
C ILE A 71 -18.66 -5.50 -5.44
N THR A 72 -17.69 -5.81 -4.61
CA THR A 72 -17.31 -7.19 -4.24
C THR A 72 -17.07 -7.28 -2.75
N GLN A 73 -17.06 -8.49 -2.20
CA GLN A 73 -16.73 -8.72 -0.80
C GLN A 73 -15.37 -8.09 -0.44
N ASP A 74 -14.36 -8.27 -1.29
CA ASP A 74 -13.00 -7.78 -1.02
C ASP A 74 -12.94 -6.25 -1.06
N SER A 75 -13.68 -5.60 -1.95
CA SER A 75 -13.71 -4.13 -2.02
C SER A 75 -14.36 -3.48 -0.80
N CYS A 76 -15.21 -4.22 -0.07
CA CYS A 76 -15.76 -3.73 1.19
C CYS A 76 -14.69 -3.49 2.27
N ALA A 77 -13.51 -4.12 2.22
CA ALA A 77 -12.41 -3.81 3.13
C ALA A 77 -11.98 -2.34 3.07
N PHE A 78 -12.22 -1.70 1.92
CA PHE A 78 -11.89 -0.29 1.67
C PHE A 78 -13.10 0.64 1.79
N TYR A 79 -14.30 0.14 2.09
CA TYR A 79 -15.49 0.94 2.28
C TYR A 79 -15.29 1.94 3.43
N ASP A 80 -15.41 3.25 3.15
CA ASP A 80 -15.08 4.33 4.08
C ASP A 80 -13.73 4.11 4.83
N ASN A 81 -12.76 3.49 4.15
CA ASN A 81 -11.44 3.18 4.70
C ASN A 81 -10.30 3.51 3.73
N HIS A 82 -10.57 4.30 2.71
CA HIS A 82 -9.58 4.83 1.80
C HIS A 82 -9.95 6.24 1.35
N VAL A 83 -8.95 6.97 0.87
CA VAL A 83 -9.09 8.36 0.40
C VAL A 83 -8.59 8.51 -1.03
N LEU A 84 -9.05 9.55 -1.70
CA LEU A 84 -8.47 10.06 -2.93
C LEU A 84 -7.57 11.25 -2.59
N PHE A 85 -6.28 11.13 -2.88
CA PHE A 85 -5.37 12.26 -2.91
C PHE A 85 -5.30 12.81 -4.34
N ASP A 86 -5.86 13.97 -4.56
CA ASP A 86 -6.11 14.55 -5.88
C ASP A 86 -5.11 15.69 -6.23
N ASP A 87 -4.14 15.96 -5.36
CA ASP A 87 -3.14 17.01 -5.52
C ASP A 87 -1.84 16.45 -6.16
N TYR A 88 -1.92 16.03 -7.44
CA TYR A 88 -0.75 15.53 -8.17
C TYR A 88 0.06 16.70 -8.74
N THR A 89 1.29 16.85 -8.25
CA THR A 89 2.21 17.94 -8.65
C THR A 89 3.44 17.47 -9.44
N GLY A 90 3.45 16.20 -9.85
CA GLY A 90 4.58 15.60 -10.56
C GLY A 90 5.26 14.50 -9.76
N VAL A 91 6.58 14.31 -9.97
CA VAL A 91 7.35 13.37 -9.15
C VAL A 91 7.54 13.95 -7.76
N VAL A 92 7.16 13.20 -6.73
CA VAL A 92 7.30 13.62 -5.33
C VAL A 92 8.78 13.73 -4.98
N LEU A 93 9.30 14.95 -4.94
CA LEU A 93 10.69 15.24 -4.57
C LEU A 93 10.79 16.04 -3.28
N ASP A 94 9.67 16.62 -2.84
CA ASP A 94 9.56 17.43 -1.65
C ASP A 94 8.72 16.71 -0.58
N THR A 95 9.21 16.75 0.65
CA THR A 95 8.52 16.16 1.80
C THR A 95 7.17 16.82 2.10
N SER A 96 6.92 18.04 1.62
CA SER A 96 5.64 18.72 1.78
C SER A 96 4.47 17.99 1.11
N GLU A 97 4.70 17.32 -0.02
CA GLU A 97 3.68 16.46 -0.63
C GLU A 97 3.42 15.21 0.22
N GLY A 98 4.49 14.63 0.80
CA GLY A 98 4.35 13.54 1.77
C GLY A 98 3.51 13.94 2.99
N ASP A 99 3.68 15.15 3.51
CA ASP A 99 2.86 15.67 4.61
C ASP A 99 1.39 15.82 4.18
N ARG A 100 1.11 16.34 2.99
CA ARG A 100 -0.26 16.44 2.46
C ARG A 100 -0.92 15.08 2.22
N ILE A 101 -0.14 14.09 1.76
CA ILE A 101 -0.62 12.70 1.61
C ILE A 101 -0.95 12.11 2.98
N ALA A 102 -0.08 12.31 3.97
CA ALA A 102 -0.31 11.84 5.34
C ALA A 102 -1.54 12.50 5.98
N GLU A 103 -1.71 13.81 5.80
CA GLU A 103 -2.89 14.55 6.26
C GLU A 103 -4.17 14.04 5.59
N ALA A 104 -4.14 13.84 4.26
CA ALA A 104 -5.28 13.33 3.51
C ALA A 104 -5.65 11.90 3.91
N LEU A 105 -4.67 11.06 4.23
CA LEU A 105 -4.90 9.70 4.71
C LEU A 105 -5.71 9.68 6.01
N GLY A 106 -5.39 10.57 6.95
CA GLY A 106 -6.08 10.65 8.25
C GLY A 106 -6.06 9.33 9.00
N ASP A 107 -7.23 8.84 9.38
CA ASP A 107 -7.42 7.56 10.07
C ASP A 107 -7.63 6.36 9.12
N LYS A 108 -7.61 6.60 7.82
CA LYS A 108 -7.87 5.58 6.81
C LYS A 108 -6.62 4.71 6.56
N LYS A 109 -6.85 3.53 5.97
CA LYS A 109 -5.79 2.54 5.73
C LYS A 109 -5.21 2.57 4.33
N ALA A 110 -5.81 3.30 3.40
CA ALA A 110 -5.37 3.34 2.02
C ALA A 110 -5.62 4.70 1.36
N ALA A 111 -4.84 4.99 0.32
CA ALA A 111 -5.05 6.15 -0.53
C ALA A 111 -4.88 5.77 -2.00
N ILE A 112 -5.74 6.34 -2.82
CA ILE A 112 -5.55 6.41 -4.27
C ILE A 112 -4.86 7.75 -4.55
N LEU A 113 -3.61 7.68 -4.98
CA LEU A 113 -2.85 8.86 -5.38
C LEU A 113 -3.18 9.12 -6.86
N LYS A 114 -3.96 10.15 -7.16
CA LYS A 114 -4.43 10.46 -8.51
C LYS A 114 -3.28 10.57 -9.50
N ASN A 115 -3.41 9.93 -10.66
CA ASN A 115 -2.39 9.85 -11.72
C ASN A 115 -1.05 9.23 -11.30
N HIS A 116 -0.99 8.55 -10.15
CA HIS A 116 0.25 8.05 -9.58
C HIS A 116 0.16 6.54 -9.26
N GLY A 117 -0.69 6.15 -8.31
CA GLY A 117 -0.81 4.76 -7.91
C GLY A 117 -1.58 4.57 -6.62
N LEU A 118 -1.31 3.46 -5.94
CA LEU A 118 -1.93 3.12 -4.65
C LEU A 118 -0.93 3.22 -3.51
N LEU A 119 -1.44 3.58 -2.36
CA LEU A 119 -0.74 3.57 -1.09
C LEU A 119 -1.62 2.84 -0.07
N THR A 120 -1.04 1.91 0.68
CA THR A 120 -1.72 1.24 1.80
C THR A 120 -0.83 1.24 3.03
N THR A 121 -1.44 1.24 4.19
CA THR A 121 -0.75 1.32 5.47
C THR A 121 -1.26 0.25 6.43
N GLY A 122 -0.47 -0.06 7.44
CA GLY A 122 -0.84 -1.02 8.47
C GLY A 122 -0.02 -0.88 9.74
N THR A 123 -0.55 -1.45 10.81
CA THR A 123 0.19 -1.64 12.07
C THR A 123 1.17 -2.80 11.96
N THR A 124 1.04 -3.63 10.92
CA THR A 124 1.93 -4.74 10.57
C THR A 124 2.23 -4.74 9.08
N VAL A 125 3.32 -5.41 8.70
CA VAL A 125 3.68 -5.60 7.28
C VAL A 125 2.62 -6.40 6.53
N ASP A 126 2.05 -7.42 7.17
CA ASP A 126 0.97 -8.25 6.59
C ASP A 126 -0.24 -7.39 6.22
N GLU A 127 -0.67 -6.50 7.12
CA GLU A 127 -1.79 -5.59 6.90
C GLU A 127 -1.56 -4.69 5.69
N ALA A 128 -0.39 -4.02 5.63
CA ALA A 128 -0.06 -3.14 4.53
C ALA A 128 0.09 -3.89 3.20
N ALA A 129 0.76 -5.05 3.22
CA ALA A 129 1.03 -5.84 2.02
C ALA A 129 -0.24 -6.48 1.45
N TRP A 130 -1.06 -7.10 2.30
CA TRP A 130 -2.34 -7.66 1.86
C TRP A 130 -3.30 -6.59 1.40
N GLY A 131 -3.39 -5.47 2.15
CA GLY A 131 -4.19 -4.31 1.74
C GLY A 131 -3.82 -3.85 0.33
N PHE A 132 -2.52 -3.76 0.02
CA PHE A 132 -2.06 -3.34 -1.30
C PHE A 132 -2.48 -4.34 -2.40
N LEU A 133 -2.22 -5.63 -2.19
CA LEU A 133 -2.57 -6.67 -3.16
C LEU A 133 -4.08 -6.75 -3.40
N SER A 134 -4.86 -6.68 -2.34
CA SER A 134 -6.32 -6.70 -2.40
C SER A 134 -6.85 -5.45 -3.12
N MET A 135 -6.33 -4.27 -2.80
CA MET A 135 -6.75 -3.02 -3.43
C MET A 135 -6.48 -3.00 -4.94
N ASP A 136 -5.30 -3.47 -5.39
CA ASP A 136 -4.99 -3.57 -6.82
C ASP A 136 -5.95 -4.52 -7.55
N ARG A 137 -6.30 -5.66 -6.94
CA ARG A 137 -7.31 -6.59 -7.48
C ARG A 137 -8.71 -6.00 -7.49
N CYS A 138 -9.08 -5.21 -6.49
CA CYS A 138 -10.36 -4.50 -6.47
C CYS A 138 -10.41 -3.45 -7.59
N CYS A 139 -9.31 -2.73 -7.84
CA CYS A 139 -9.18 -1.83 -9.00
C CYS A 139 -9.39 -2.60 -10.32
N GLN A 140 -8.76 -3.77 -10.47
CA GLN A 140 -8.94 -4.63 -11.63
C GLN A 140 -10.41 -5.03 -11.80
N SER A 141 -11.03 -5.54 -10.74
CA SER A 141 -12.42 -6.01 -10.79
C SER A 141 -13.38 -4.90 -11.18
N GLN A 142 -13.21 -3.71 -10.63
CA GLN A 142 -14.07 -2.58 -10.95
C GLN A 142 -13.89 -2.10 -12.38
N LEU A 143 -12.63 -1.97 -12.85
CA LEU A 143 -12.34 -1.61 -14.25
C LEU A 143 -12.96 -2.60 -15.24
N LEU A 144 -12.90 -3.91 -14.94
CA LEU A 144 -13.50 -4.95 -15.77
C LEU A 144 -15.03 -4.89 -15.74
N ALA A 145 -15.63 -4.75 -14.57
CA ALA A 145 -17.08 -4.66 -14.40
C ALA A 145 -17.67 -3.46 -15.17
N GLU A 146 -17.06 -2.30 -15.06
CA GLU A 146 -17.47 -1.09 -15.77
C GLU A 146 -17.37 -1.23 -17.29
N ASN A 147 -16.42 -2.00 -17.78
CA ASN A 147 -16.27 -2.26 -19.22
C ASN A 147 -17.38 -3.16 -19.77
N VAL A 148 -17.97 -4.01 -18.93
CA VAL A 148 -19.03 -4.96 -19.34
C VAL A 148 -20.43 -4.35 -19.25
N GLY A 149 -20.63 -3.38 -18.36
CA GLY A 149 -21.94 -2.75 -18.18
C GLY A 149 -22.11 -2.04 -16.85
N GLN A 150 -23.35 -1.96 -16.40
CA GLN A 150 -23.66 -1.39 -15.07
C GLN A 150 -23.30 -2.39 -13.98
N MET A 151 -22.59 -1.90 -12.96
CA MET A 151 -22.31 -2.65 -11.74
C MET A 151 -23.28 -2.22 -10.64
N GLU A 152 -23.67 -3.15 -9.80
CA GLU A 152 -24.46 -2.90 -8.61
C GLU A 152 -23.57 -2.75 -7.40
N ARG A 153 -23.77 -1.68 -6.63
CA ARG A 153 -23.10 -1.49 -5.34
C ARG A 153 -23.74 -2.37 -4.27
N ILE A 154 -22.92 -2.89 -3.39
CA ILE A 154 -23.38 -3.48 -2.13
C ILE A 154 -23.96 -2.34 -1.28
N PRO A 155 -25.14 -2.53 -0.65
CA PRO A 155 -25.72 -1.53 0.23
C PRO A 155 -24.77 -1.13 1.37
N ASP A 156 -24.81 0.14 1.75
CA ASP A 156 -23.84 0.72 2.69
C ASP A 156 -23.80 -0.04 4.04
N GLU A 157 -24.94 -0.44 4.58
CA GLU A 157 -25.02 -1.23 5.82
C GLU A 157 -24.31 -2.60 5.68
N VAL A 158 -24.48 -3.24 4.51
CA VAL A 158 -23.84 -4.53 4.22
C VAL A 158 -22.34 -4.36 3.96
N ALA A 159 -21.96 -3.28 3.28
CA ALA A 159 -20.56 -2.94 3.03
C ALA A 159 -19.81 -2.69 4.35
N GLU A 160 -20.41 -1.94 5.29
CA GLU A 160 -19.82 -1.69 6.62
C GLU A 160 -19.69 -2.98 7.43
N LEU A 161 -20.73 -3.83 7.44
CA LEU A 161 -20.66 -5.14 8.08
C LEU A 161 -19.53 -5.98 7.46
N THR A 162 -19.47 -6.05 6.15
CA THR A 162 -18.46 -6.83 5.44
C THR A 162 -17.04 -6.28 5.70
N LYS A 163 -16.87 -4.95 5.74
CA LYS A 163 -15.61 -4.31 6.14
C LYS A 163 -15.13 -4.82 7.50
N SER A 164 -16.02 -4.89 8.49
CA SER A 164 -15.67 -5.38 9.82
C SER A 164 -15.17 -6.83 9.83
N GLN A 165 -15.61 -7.63 8.87
CA GLN A 165 -15.26 -9.04 8.74
C GLN A 165 -13.94 -9.25 7.97
N VAL A 166 -13.83 -8.67 6.77
CA VAL A 166 -12.68 -8.92 5.88
C VAL A 166 -11.56 -7.88 6.01
N GLY A 167 -11.87 -6.66 6.47
CA GLY A 167 -10.91 -5.57 6.66
C GLY A 167 -10.26 -5.53 8.04
N SER A 168 -10.53 -6.52 8.91
CA SER A 168 -9.92 -6.58 10.25
C SER A 168 -8.43 -6.96 10.15
N PRO A 169 -7.57 -6.50 11.09
CA PRO A 169 -6.14 -6.85 11.09
C PRO A 169 -5.89 -8.37 11.07
N ILE A 170 -6.68 -9.14 11.82
CA ILE A 170 -6.57 -10.60 11.85
C ILE A 170 -7.01 -11.24 10.52
N GLY A 171 -8.06 -10.71 9.89
CA GLY A 171 -8.53 -11.15 8.57
C GLY A 171 -7.47 -10.90 7.50
N MET A 172 -6.85 -9.74 7.51
CA MET A 172 -5.77 -9.38 6.58
C MET A 172 -4.53 -10.25 6.80
N TRP A 173 -4.15 -10.49 8.05
CA TRP A 173 -3.05 -11.39 8.40
C TRP A 173 -3.31 -12.81 7.88
N MET A 174 -4.46 -13.40 8.18
CA MET A 174 -4.83 -14.74 7.72
C MET A 174 -4.83 -14.85 6.19
N SER A 175 -5.32 -13.83 5.50
CA SER A 175 -5.38 -13.81 4.04
C SER A 175 -4.01 -13.64 3.38
N TYR A 176 -3.04 -13.05 4.09
CA TYR A 176 -1.68 -12.88 3.60
C TYR A 176 -0.83 -14.14 3.78
N GLN A 177 -1.11 -15.01 4.78
CA GLN A 177 -0.26 -16.16 5.10
C GLN A 177 0.03 -17.09 3.90
N PRO A 178 -0.93 -17.46 3.04
CA PRO A 178 -0.62 -18.31 1.88
C PRO A 178 0.38 -17.68 0.91
N ILE A 179 0.38 -16.36 0.80
CA ILE A 179 1.34 -15.62 -0.04
C ILE A 179 2.71 -15.59 0.63
N TYR A 180 2.74 -15.40 1.94
CA TYR A 180 3.96 -15.43 2.74
C TYR A 180 4.63 -16.80 2.65
N ASP A 181 3.88 -17.89 2.84
CA ASP A 181 4.39 -19.25 2.73
C ASP A 181 4.94 -19.54 1.32
N LEU A 182 4.23 -19.13 0.29
CA LEU A 182 4.71 -19.24 -1.10
C LEU A 182 6.00 -18.46 -1.34
N MET A 183 6.18 -17.32 -0.70
CA MET A 183 7.41 -16.55 -0.79
C MET A 183 8.56 -17.23 -0.06
N LEU A 184 8.30 -17.83 1.11
CA LEU A 184 9.27 -18.62 1.86
C LEU A 184 9.80 -19.80 1.05
N GLU A 185 8.92 -20.53 0.38
CA GLU A 185 9.30 -21.65 -0.49
C GLU A 185 10.17 -21.21 -1.68
N LYS A 186 9.94 -20.00 -2.20
CA LYS A 186 10.68 -19.48 -3.35
C LYS A 186 12.01 -18.84 -2.99
N ASP A 187 12.06 -18.10 -1.94
CA ASP A 187 13.25 -17.34 -1.48
C ASP A 187 13.05 -16.88 -0.04
N ASP A 188 13.70 -17.57 0.89
CA ASP A 188 13.66 -17.27 2.33
C ASP A 188 14.68 -16.20 2.75
N SER A 189 15.42 -15.61 1.82
CA SER A 189 16.52 -14.69 2.12
C SER A 189 16.07 -13.42 2.87
N PHE A 190 14.77 -13.06 2.78
CA PHE A 190 14.22 -11.93 3.50
C PHE A 190 14.14 -12.17 5.02
N LEU A 191 14.13 -13.41 5.49
CA LEU A 191 14.15 -13.72 6.93
C LEU A 191 15.46 -13.30 7.59
N ASN A 192 16.55 -13.27 6.83
CA ASN A 192 17.86 -12.86 7.33
C ASN A 192 17.99 -11.35 7.53
N LEU A 193 16.94 -10.57 7.24
CA LEU A 193 16.92 -9.12 7.45
C LEU A 193 16.70 -8.75 8.93
N SER A 194 16.08 -9.64 9.70
CA SER A 194 15.77 -9.40 11.12
C SER A 194 16.98 -9.35 12.05
N LEU A 195 18.12 -9.87 11.61
CA LEU A 195 19.37 -9.86 12.39
C LEU A 195 20.07 -8.48 12.42
N ILE A 196 19.51 -7.48 11.75
CA ILE A 196 20.06 -6.12 11.67
C ILE A 196 19.26 -5.13 12.57
N HIS A 197 18.29 -5.63 13.32
CA HIS A 197 17.44 -4.82 14.20
C HIS A 197 17.89 -4.86 15.67
N ILE A 198 19.18 -4.73 15.92
CA ILE A 198 19.69 -4.54 17.31
C ILE A 198 20.24 -3.14 17.44
#